data_3554df2defb7bbfe31a1f5eb19a72c08
#
_entry.id   3554df2defb7bbfe31a1f5eb19a72c08
#
_cell.length_a   1.000
_cell.length_b   1.000
_cell.length_c   1.000
_cell.angle_alpha   90.00
_cell.angle_beta   90.00
_cell.angle_gamma   90.00
#
_symmetry.space_group_name_H-M   'P 1'
#
loop_
_entity.id
_entity.type
_entity.pdbx_description
1 polymer ?
#
loop_
_entity_poly.entity_id
_entity_poly.type
_entity_poly.pdbx_seq_one_letter_code
_entity_poly.pdbx_strand_id
1 'polypeptide(L)'
;MNHYKTEKATPLGVAFFKSRKWGESLLFSILFLFFLSACTGKKEKHSALPELQTLTFGLMPSFDGLPSLVAVRQGIYDSLDIKIDFITYASATDRDAAFLSGKLDGMLTDYPGATLLQAKGSRLRLVMETDGSLSLIASKKSNVRNPDGLKGKNISVSGNTFVEYA
;
A
#
# COMPACT_ATOMS: atom_id res chain seq x y z
N MET A 1 43.27 -13.69 -13.55
CA MET A 1 44.39 -12.82 -13.07
C MET A 1 43.95 -11.38 -13.28
N ASN A 2 43.32 -10.77 -12.29
CA ASN A 2 42.93 -9.38 -12.35
C ASN A 2 43.65 -8.61 -11.26
N HIS A 3 44.52 -7.70 -11.70
CA HIS A 3 45.27 -6.77 -10.85
C HIS A 3 44.35 -5.67 -10.32
N TYR A 4 44.11 -5.65 -9.03
CA TYR A 4 43.57 -4.47 -8.36
C TYR A 4 44.70 -3.50 -8.04
N LYS A 5 44.64 -2.31 -8.62
CA LYS A 5 45.54 -1.21 -8.40
C LYS A 5 45.08 -0.44 -7.17
N THR A 6 45.86 -0.52 -6.10
CA THR A 6 45.64 0.27 -4.87
C THR A 6 46.04 1.71 -5.10
N GLU A 7 45.10 2.63 -5.03
CA GLU A 7 45.36 4.08 -5.06
C GLU A 7 45.71 4.55 -3.64
N LYS A 8 46.86 5.20 -3.52
CA LYS A 8 47.42 5.72 -2.26
C LYS A 8 46.66 6.95 -1.83
N ALA A 9 46.13 6.95 -0.61
CA ALA A 9 45.56 8.12 0.05
C ALA A 9 46.67 9.13 0.37
N THR A 10 46.50 10.38 -0.09
CA THR A 10 47.34 11.54 0.26
C THR A 10 46.93 12.05 1.64
N PRO A 11 47.89 12.45 2.51
CA PRO A 11 47.59 12.97 3.83
C PRO A 11 47.04 14.39 3.76
N LEU A 12 45.98 14.65 4.53
CA LEU A 12 45.43 15.97 4.73
C LEU A 12 46.46 16.93 5.30
N GLY A 13 46.74 17.99 4.54
CA GLY A 13 47.58 19.08 4.98
C GLY A 13 46.89 19.91 6.09
N VAL A 14 47.58 20.00 7.22
CA VAL A 14 47.24 20.88 8.34
C VAL A 14 47.51 22.32 7.92
N ALA A 15 46.49 23.13 7.70
CA ALA A 15 46.63 24.54 7.47
C ALA A 15 46.88 25.29 8.77
N PHE A 16 48.12 25.85 8.95
CA PHE A 16 48.46 26.74 10.04
C PHE A 16 47.73 28.08 9.83
N PHE A 17 46.83 28.43 10.79
CA PHE A 17 46.16 29.72 10.79
C PHE A 17 47.00 30.75 11.59
N LYS A 18 47.57 31.71 10.85
CA LYS A 18 48.36 32.82 11.44
C LYS A 18 47.41 33.85 12.03
N SER A 19 47.48 34.03 13.36
CA SER A 19 46.72 35.01 14.11
C SER A 19 46.85 36.44 13.56
N ARG A 20 45.74 37.06 13.21
CA ARG A 20 45.72 38.49 12.78
C ARG A 20 44.58 39.24 13.48
N LYS A 21 45.00 40.09 14.42
CA LYS A 21 44.39 41.35 14.89
C LYS A 21 42.96 41.37 15.44
N TRP A 22 42.84 41.94 16.62
CA TRP A 22 41.77 42.15 17.57
C TRP A 22 40.41 42.69 17.02
N GLY A 23 40.27 42.98 15.76
CA GLY A 23 39.02 43.44 15.14
C GLY A 23 38.08 42.31 14.69
N GLU A 24 38.60 41.12 14.43
CA GLU A 24 37.79 40.00 13.90
C GLU A 24 37.09 39.17 14.98
N SER A 25 37.58 39.29 16.24
CA SER A 25 36.97 38.58 17.37
C SER A 25 35.55 39.08 17.73
N LEU A 26 35.31 40.39 17.54
CA LEU A 26 33.99 40.99 17.77
C LEU A 26 32.96 40.55 16.72
N LEU A 27 33.37 40.43 15.48
CA LEU A 27 32.50 39.97 14.38
C LEU A 27 32.14 38.51 14.54
N PHE A 28 33.07 37.64 14.96
CA PHE A 28 32.80 36.24 15.26
C PHE A 28 31.88 36.07 16.49
N SER A 29 32.01 36.90 17.51
CA SER A 29 31.14 36.87 18.69
C SER A 29 29.70 37.29 18.35
N ILE A 30 29.51 38.28 17.49
CA ILE A 30 28.20 38.72 17.04
C ILE A 30 27.56 37.66 16.13
N LEU A 31 28.34 37.03 15.24
CA LEU A 31 27.87 35.95 14.38
C LEU A 31 27.47 34.72 15.18
N PHE A 32 28.21 34.42 16.28
CA PHE A 32 27.89 33.30 17.19
C PHE A 32 26.61 33.53 18.01
N LEU A 33 26.35 34.81 18.40
CA LEU A 33 25.10 35.21 19.05
C LEU A 33 23.88 35.10 18.11
N PHE A 34 24.05 35.29 16.82
CA PHE A 34 22.99 35.10 15.82
C PHE A 34 22.64 33.60 15.63
N PHE A 35 23.61 32.71 15.76
CA PHE A 35 23.36 31.26 15.70
C PHE A 35 22.61 30.72 16.93
N LEU A 36 22.73 31.34 18.09
CA LEU A 36 21.98 30.96 19.28
C LEU A 36 20.50 31.36 19.24
N SER A 37 20.11 32.31 18.39
CA SER A 37 18.72 32.75 18.24
C SER A 37 17.90 31.85 17.27
N ALA A 38 18.54 30.93 16.55
CA ALA A 38 17.86 30.03 15.59
C ALA A 38 17.21 28.79 16.26
N CYS A 39 17.40 28.61 17.56
CA CYS A 39 16.71 27.57 18.34
C CYS A 39 15.42 28.08 19.00
N THR A 40 14.59 28.83 18.28
CA THR A 40 13.16 28.84 18.61
C THR A 40 12.59 27.53 18.13
N GLY A 41 12.58 26.54 19.05
CA GLY A 41 11.87 25.30 18.85
C GLY A 41 10.48 25.64 18.34
N LYS A 42 10.19 25.29 17.08
CA LYS A 42 8.82 25.07 16.68
C LYS A 42 8.25 24.16 17.76
N LYS A 43 7.38 24.70 18.63
CA LYS A 43 6.44 23.86 19.35
C LYS A 43 5.78 23.04 18.25
N GLU A 44 6.18 21.79 18.11
CA GLU A 44 5.33 20.82 17.44
C GLU A 44 3.99 20.99 18.14
N LYS A 45 3.02 21.53 17.41
CA LYS A 45 1.63 21.38 17.79
C LYS A 45 1.52 19.89 18.03
N HIS A 46 1.35 19.52 19.31
CA HIS A 46 0.90 18.20 19.66
C HIS A 46 -0.30 17.98 18.77
N SER A 47 -0.05 17.22 17.72
CA SER A 47 -1.04 16.86 16.73
C SER A 47 -2.23 16.35 17.53
N ALA A 48 -3.35 17.05 17.44
CA ALA A 48 -4.62 16.46 17.81
C ALA A 48 -4.57 15.03 17.25
N LEU A 49 -4.95 14.05 18.08
CA LEU A 49 -5.05 12.64 17.66
C LEU A 49 -5.51 12.62 16.21
N PRO A 50 -4.80 11.95 15.31
CA PRO A 50 -5.16 11.98 13.89
C PRO A 50 -6.63 11.65 13.81
N GLU A 51 -7.39 12.58 13.23
CA GLU A 51 -8.82 12.35 12.99
C GLU A 51 -8.90 11.01 12.29
N LEU A 52 -9.63 10.07 12.91
CA LEU A 52 -9.75 8.69 12.42
C LEU A 52 -10.19 8.74 10.96
N GLN A 53 -9.25 8.53 10.05
CA GLN A 53 -9.54 8.50 8.63
C GLN A 53 -10.41 7.29 8.37
N THR A 54 -11.57 7.52 7.76
CA THR A 54 -12.42 6.43 7.31
C THR A 54 -11.78 5.80 6.08
N LEU A 55 -11.46 4.52 6.16
CA LEU A 55 -10.95 3.74 5.03
C LEU A 55 -12.13 3.24 4.20
N THR A 56 -12.08 3.50 2.91
CA THR A 56 -13.09 3.02 1.96
C THR A 56 -12.61 1.72 1.32
N PHE A 57 -13.35 0.64 1.51
CA PHE A 57 -12.94 -0.69 1.10
C PHE A 57 -13.95 -1.36 0.16
N GLY A 58 -13.47 -1.81 -1.01
CA GLY A 58 -14.28 -2.44 -2.05
C GLY A 58 -14.40 -3.95 -1.86
N LEU A 59 -15.64 -4.44 -1.84
CA LEU A 59 -15.98 -5.86 -1.78
C LEU A 59 -16.79 -6.29 -3.02
N MET A 60 -16.84 -7.59 -3.24
CA MET A 60 -17.83 -8.24 -4.08
C MET A 60 -18.78 -9.08 -3.21
N PRO A 61 -19.98 -9.44 -3.69
CA PRO A 61 -20.91 -10.29 -2.97
C PRO A 61 -20.43 -11.77 -3.03
N SER A 62 -19.34 -12.07 -2.33
CA SER A 62 -18.66 -13.35 -2.30
C SER A 62 -18.32 -13.75 -0.86
N PHE A 63 -18.06 -15.03 -0.61
CA PHE A 63 -17.81 -15.54 0.74
C PHE A 63 -16.47 -15.08 1.32
N ASP A 64 -15.51 -14.71 0.51
CA ASP A 64 -14.23 -14.17 0.92
C ASP A 64 -14.34 -12.81 1.63
N GLY A 65 -15.40 -12.02 1.35
CA GLY A 65 -15.74 -10.81 2.08
C GLY A 65 -16.40 -11.04 3.44
N LEU A 66 -16.87 -12.25 3.73
CA LEU A 66 -17.62 -12.54 4.94
C LEU A 66 -16.88 -12.23 6.25
N PRO A 67 -15.59 -12.54 6.42
CA PRO A 67 -14.86 -12.19 7.65
C PRO A 67 -14.89 -10.69 7.94
N SER A 68 -14.75 -9.84 6.92
CA SER A 68 -14.81 -8.39 7.06
C SER A 68 -16.19 -7.91 7.51
N LEU A 69 -17.25 -8.46 6.94
CA LEU A 69 -18.63 -8.13 7.32
C LEU A 69 -18.98 -8.61 8.74
N VAL A 70 -18.47 -9.76 9.14
CA VAL A 70 -18.63 -10.26 10.51
C VAL A 70 -17.89 -9.37 11.50
N ALA A 71 -16.68 -8.91 11.16
CA ALA A 71 -15.91 -8.00 11.99
C ALA A 71 -16.63 -6.66 12.23
N VAL A 72 -17.30 -6.11 11.21
CA VAL A 72 -18.18 -4.94 11.38
C VAL A 72 -19.31 -5.26 12.37
N ARG A 73 -20.01 -6.38 12.15
CA ARG A 73 -21.15 -6.74 12.96
C ARG A 73 -20.83 -7.02 14.42
N GLN A 74 -19.60 -7.43 14.69
CA GLN A 74 -19.10 -7.69 16.04
C GLN A 74 -18.42 -6.46 16.66
N GLY A 75 -18.38 -5.31 15.99
CA GLY A 75 -17.72 -4.10 16.50
C GLY A 75 -16.21 -4.22 16.64
N ILE A 76 -15.57 -5.14 15.90
CA ILE A 76 -14.12 -5.36 16.00
C ILE A 76 -13.37 -4.11 15.52
N TYR A 77 -13.80 -3.49 14.42
CA TYR A 77 -13.16 -2.28 13.92
C TYR A 77 -13.30 -1.11 14.89
N ASP A 78 -14.48 -0.97 15.51
CA ASP A 78 -14.72 0.07 16.53
C ASP A 78 -13.82 -0.12 17.75
N SER A 79 -13.60 -1.37 18.18
CA SER A 79 -12.70 -1.69 19.30
C SER A 79 -11.22 -1.40 19.02
N LEU A 80 -10.86 -1.26 17.76
CA LEU A 80 -9.51 -0.92 17.29
C LEU A 80 -9.39 0.55 16.86
N ASP A 81 -10.41 1.37 17.09
CA ASP A 81 -10.51 2.75 16.62
C ASP A 81 -10.29 2.88 15.09
N ILE A 82 -10.76 1.91 14.32
CA ILE A 82 -10.68 1.88 12.86
C ILE A 82 -12.08 2.16 12.30
N LYS A 83 -12.20 3.16 11.44
CA LYS A 83 -13.41 3.41 10.65
C LYS A 83 -13.23 2.83 9.26
N ILE A 84 -14.10 1.89 8.87
CA ILE A 84 -14.12 1.32 7.52
C ILE A 84 -15.51 1.48 6.93
N ASP A 85 -15.55 1.97 5.69
CA ASP A 85 -16.75 2.00 4.85
C ASP A 85 -16.61 0.94 3.75
N PHE A 86 -17.50 -0.06 3.76
CA PHE A 86 -17.50 -1.15 2.79
C PHE A 86 -18.47 -0.85 1.66
N ILE A 87 -17.93 -0.76 0.44
CA ILE A 87 -18.71 -0.60 -0.79
C ILE A 87 -18.74 -1.91 -1.55
N THR A 88 -19.95 -2.42 -1.81
CA THR A 88 -20.12 -3.66 -2.57
C THR A 88 -20.33 -3.35 -4.05
N TYR A 89 -19.52 -3.96 -4.91
CA TYR A 89 -19.57 -3.84 -6.36
C TYR A 89 -20.15 -5.10 -6.99
N ALA A 90 -20.98 -4.91 -8.02
CA ALA A 90 -21.58 -6.04 -8.73
C ALA A 90 -20.59 -6.78 -9.64
N SER A 91 -19.50 -6.11 -10.06
CA SER A 91 -18.47 -6.70 -10.90
C SER A 91 -17.07 -6.35 -10.45
N ALA A 92 -16.09 -7.22 -10.76
CA ALA A 92 -14.68 -6.93 -10.53
C ALA A 92 -14.21 -5.71 -11.33
N THR A 93 -14.72 -5.53 -12.54
CA THR A 93 -14.38 -4.41 -13.41
C THR A 93 -14.75 -3.06 -12.78
N ASP A 94 -15.93 -2.94 -12.19
CA ASP A 94 -16.38 -1.70 -11.54
C ASP A 94 -15.60 -1.42 -10.27
N ARG A 95 -15.34 -2.45 -9.46
CA ARG A 95 -14.49 -2.36 -8.26
C ARG A 95 -13.09 -1.89 -8.63
N ASP A 96 -12.48 -2.51 -9.62
CA ASP A 96 -11.11 -2.18 -10.07
C ASP A 96 -11.03 -0.77 -10.65
N ALA A 97 -12.06 -0.33 -11.39
CA ALA A 97 -12.16 1.05 -11.87
C ALA A 97 -12.27 2.06 -10.72
N ALA A 98 -13.04 1.73 -9.68
CA ALA A 98 -13.14 2.56 -8.49
C ALA A 98 -11.79 2.66 -7.75
N PHE A 99 -11.06 1.56 -7.63
CA PHE A 99 -9.73 1.54 -7.02
C PHE A 99 -8.72 2.37 -7.85
N LEU A 100 -8.67 2.18 -9.17
CA LEU A 100 -7.79 2.95 -10.06
C LEU A 100 -8.09 4.46 -10.04
N SER A 101 -9.34 4.84 -9.83
CA SER A 101 -9.74 6.25 -9.71
C SER A 101 -9.50 6.85 -8.33
N GLY A 102 -8.94 6.08 -7.37
CA GLY A 102 -8.68 6.56 -6.01
C GLY A 102 -9.92 6.70 -5.13
N LYS A 103 -11.03 6.08 -5.49
CA LYS A 103 -12.25 6.05 -4.67
C LYS A 103 -12.20 5.01 -3.57
N LEU A 104 -11.27 4.08 -3.63
CA LEU A 104 -11.08 3.03 -2.66
C LEU A 104 -9.64 3.09 -2.13
N ASP A 105 -9.49 2.98 -0.80
CA ASP A 105 -8.21 2.85 -0.12
C ASP A 105 -7.72 1.39 -0.14
N GLY A 106 -8.66 0.45 -0.18
CA GLY A 106 -8.38 -0.97 -0.27
C GLY A 106 -9.52 -1.75 -0.94
N MET A 107 -9.25 -2.97 -1.30
CA MET A 107 -10.27 -3.88 -1.82
C MET A 107 -9.86 -5.33 -1.66
N LEU A 108 -10.83 -6.22 -1.68
CA LEU A 108 -10.62 -7.64 -1.81
C LEU A 108 -10.55 -8.00 -3.30
N THR A 109 -9.46 -8.65 -3.72
CA THR A 109 -9.24 -9.05 -5.12
C THR A 109 -8.42 -10.35 -5.14
N ASP A 110 -8.34 -10.98 -6.30
CA ASP A 110 -7.49 -12.15 -6.52
C ASP A 110 -6.13 -11.76 -7.13
N TYR A 111 -5.21 -12.72 -7.19
CA TYR A 111 -3.86 -12.49 -7.74
C TYR A 111 -3.85 -12.02 -9.20
N PRO A 112 -4.64 -12.60 -10.13
CA PRO A 112 -4.75 -12.07 -11.49
C PRO A 112 -5.25 -10.64 -11.53
N GLY A 113 -6.30 -10.31 -10.77
CA GLY A 113 -6.82 -8.95 -10.65
C GLY A 113 -5.76 -7.97 -10.13
N ALA A 114 -5.05 -8.32 -9.06
CA ALA A 114 -3.94 -7.52 -8.53
C ALA A 114 -2.83 -7.32 -9.57
N THR A 115 -2.46 -8.37 -10.31
CA THR A 115 -1.43 -8.30 -11.37
C THR A 115 -1.86 -7.38 -12.51
N LEU A 116 -3.11 -7.46 -12.95
CA LEU A 116 -3.65 -6.57 -13.98
C LEU A 116 -3.66 -5.10 -13.56
N LEU A 117 -3.97 -4.83 -12.28
CA LEU A 117 -3.91 -3.48 -11.72
C LEU A 117 -2.49 -2.94 -11.68
N GLN A 118 -1.51 -3.76 -11.30
CA GLN A 118 -0.09 -3.39 -11.35
C GLN A 118 0.37 -3.12 -12.78
N ALA A 119 -0.02 -3.95 -13.72
CA ALA A 119 0.30 -3.76 -15.14
C ALA A 119 -0.28 -2.45 -15.70
N LYS A 120 -1.40 -1.98 -15.16
CA LYS A 120 -2.00 -0.68 -15.46
C LYS A 120 -1.35 0.50 -14.71
N GLY A 121 -0.25 0.25 -13.97
CA GLY A 121 0.53 1.27 -13.27
C GLY A 121 0.09 1.56 -11.84
N SER A 122 -0.86 0.81 -11.27
CA SER A 122 -1.25 0.97 -9.88
C SER A 122 -0.17 0.46 -8.94
N ARG A 123 0.21 1.28 -7.95
CA ARG A 123 1.11 0.88 -6.87
C ARG A 123 0.29 0.33 -5.71
N LEU A 124 0.11 -0.97 -5.67
CA LEU A 124 -0.64 -1.67 -4.62
C LEU A 124 0.27 -2.52 -3.74
N ARG A 125 -0.21 -2.87 -2.54
CA ARG A 125 0.40 -3.84 -1.64
C ARG A 125 -0.63 -4.90 -1.28
N LEU A 126 -0.23 -6.16 -1.35
CA LEU A 126 -0.98 -7.26 -0.78
C LEU A 126 -0.69 -7.27 0.73
N VAL A 127 -1.72 -7.09 1.54
CA VAL A 127 -1.59 -6.97 3.01
C VAL A 127 -2.09 -8.21 3.74
N MET A 128 -2.94 -9.00 3.10
CA MET A 128 -3.50 -10.22 3.65
C MET A 128 -3.87 -11.17 2.53
N GLU A 129 -3.75 -12.46 2.79
CA GLU A 129 -4.24 -13.54 1.94
C GLU A 129 -5.37 -14.27 2.67
N THR A 130 -6.38 -14.69 1.93
CA THR A 130 -7.47 -15.50 2.44
C THR A 130 -7.39 -16.90 1.84
N ASP A 131 -7.65 -17.92 2.66
CA ASP A 131 -7.83 -19.27 2.17
C ASP A 131 -9.18 -19.42 1.45
N GLY A 132 -9.17 -20.11 0.32
CA GLY A 132 -10.38 -20.39 -0.43
C GLY A 132 -10.20 -21.47 -1.47
N SER A 133 -11.28 -22.11 -1.83
CA SER A 133 -11.35 -23.03 -2.96
C SER A 133 -12.48 -22.64 -3.89
N LEU A 134 -12.25 -22.82 -5.19
CA LEU A 134 -13.26 -22.59 -6.21
C LEU A 134 -13.80 -23.94 -6.69
N SER A 135 -15.08 -23.98 -6.99
CA SER A 135 -15.74 -25.16 -7.51
C SER A 135 -16.59 -24.83 -8.72
N LEU A 136 -16.55 -25.68 -9.72
CA LEU A 136 -17.50 -25.64 -10.82
C LEU A 136 -18.82 -26.29 -10.37
N ILE A 137 -19.89 -25.54 -10.50
CA ILE A 137 -21.23 -26.01 -10.13
C ILE A 137 -21.99 -26.32 -11.42
N ALA A 138 -22.40 -27.56 -11.56
CA ALA A 138 -23.22 -28.00 -12.69
C ALA A 138 -24.67 -28.25 -12.25
N SER A 139 -25.62 -27.81 -13.07
CA SER A 139 -27.03 -28.14 -12.87
C SER A 139 -27.23 -29.66 -12.99
N LYS A 140 -28.12 -30.25 -12.18
CA LYS A 140 -28.50 -31.64 -12.32
C LYS A 140 -29.00 -32.02 -13.73
N LYS A 141 -29.62 -31.06 -14.44
CA LYS A 141 -30.12 -31.24 -15.80
C LYS A 141 -29.00 -31.28 -16.85
N SER A 142 -27.82 -30.74 -16.56
CA SER A 142 -26.70 -30.73 -17.51
C SER A 142 -26.05 -32.09 -17.69
N ASN A 143 -26.24 -32.99 -16.73
CA ASN A 143 -25.60 -34.30 -16.64
C ASN A 143 -24.05 -34.29 -16.67
N VAL A 144 -23.45 -33.12 -16.36
CA VAL A 144 -22.00 -32.96 -16.21
C VAL A 144 -21.60 -33.49 -14.83
N ARG A 145 -20.65 -34.43 -14.80
CA ARG A 145 -20.17 -35.06 -13.54
C ARG A 145 -18.67 -34.99 -13.38
N ASN A 146 -17.96 -34.64 -14.45
CA ASN A 146 -16.51 -34.49 -14.51
C ASN A 146 -16.13 -33.42 -15.51
N PRO A 147 -14.87 -32.93 -15.54
CA PRO A 147 -14.41 -31.90 -16.46
C PRO A 147 -14.62 -32.24 -17.94
N ASP A 148 -14.50 -33.53 -18.32
CA ASP A 148 -14.68 -33.96 -19.74
C ASP A 148 -16.10 -33.67 -20.25
N GLY A 149 -17.09 -33.68 -19.37
CA GLY A 149 -18.47 -33.35 -19.67
C GLY A 149 -18.72 -31.88 -19.96
N LEU A 150 -17.72 -31.01 -19.78
CA LEU A 150 -17.83 -29.56 -20.05
C LEU A 150 -17.63 -29.22 -21.52
N LYS A 151 -17.07 -30.14 -22.33
CA LYS A 151 -16.81 -29.90 -23.75
C LYS A 151 -18.08 -29.49 -24.49
N GLY A 152 -18.05 -28.32 -25.12
CA GLY A 152 -19.18 -27.75 -25.84
C GLY A 152 -20.30 -27.18 -24.95
N LYS A 153 -20.08 -27.01 -23.67
CA LYS A 153 -21.03 -26.37 -22.75
C LYS A 153 -20.69 -24.88 -22.55
N ASN A 154 -21.73 -24.10 -22.29
CA ASN A 154 -21.55 -22.72 -21.89
C ASN A 154 -21.31 -22.69 -20.37
N ILE A 155 -20.23 -22.01 -19.96
CA ILE A 155 -19.84 -21.84 -18.57
C ILE A 155 -19.97 -20.35 -18.25
N SER A 156 -20.69 -20.02 -17.19
CA SER A 156 -20.76 -18.64 -16.68
C SER A 156 -19.63 -18.41 -15.70
N VAL A 157 -18.84 -17.40 -15.94
CA VAL A 157 -17.73 -16.99 -15.08
C VAL A 157 -17.79 -15.49 -14.81
N SER A 158 -17.14 -15.06 -13.72
CA SER A 158 -16.95 -13.64 -13.43
C SER A 158 -15.72 -13.13 -14.19
N GLY A 159 -15.90 -12.10 -15.04
CA GLY A 159 -14.80 -11.50 -15.77
C GLY A 159 -13.78 -10.79 -14.88
N ASN A 160 -12.53 -10.69 -15.33
CA ASN A 160 -11.38 -10.12 -14.61
C ASN A 160 -11.11 -10.78 -13.23
N THR A 161 -11.41 -12.05 -13.11
CA THR A 161 -11.15 -12.85 -11.90
C THR A 161 -10.34 -14.09 -12.24
N PHE A 162 -9.77 -14.73 -11.23
CA PHE A 162 -9.06 -16.01 -11.38
C PHE A 162 -9.88 -17.03 -12.16
N VAL A 163 -11.19 -17.03 -11.96
CA VAL A 163 -12.10 -18.03 -12.59
C VAL A 163 -12.15 -17.91 -14.10
N GLU A 164 -11.89 -16.72 -14.65
CA GLU A 164 -11.84 -16.54 -16.12
C GLU A 164 -10.59 -17.16 -16.74
N TYR A 165 -9.49 -17.26 -15.97
CA TYR A 165 -8.18 -17.69 -16.48
C TYR A 165 -7.82 -19.13 -16.08
N ALA A 166 -8.62 -19.78 -15.26
CA ALA A 166 -8.44 -21.17 -14.81
C ALA A 166 -9.03 -22.19 -15.78
#